data_b525d3573cb2029bf577c9c69598c060
#
_entry.id   b525d3573cb2029bf577c9c69598c060
#
_cell.length_a   1.000
_cell.length_b   1.000
_cell.length_c   1.000
_cell.angle_alpha   90.00
_cell.angle_beta   90.00
_cell.angle_gamma   90.00
#
_symmetry.space_group_name_H-M   'P 1'
#
loop_
_entity.id
_entity.type
_entity.pdbx_description
1 polymer ?
#
loop_
_entity_poly.entity_id
_entity_poly.type
_entity_poly.pdbx_seq_one_letter_code
_entity_poly.pdbx_strand_id
1 'polypeptide(L)'
;MTKHPALKGIRVLDVSSVLSGPLAAMLLADLGAEVIKVEPPNIPDFTRGTGDARNGMTAYFYNTNRGKRAISVNGRQPEGQRILQQLADQADVLIQNMRPGKASGIGLDPSQCLQRNPALIYASINGYGTVGPMSEEPVYDYVIQAVTGIVDVQRDRASGTADLSHHFPADKITSHALVEAILAALFARERHPDGRGQEVEVSMHEANLAYMWPDAMMQHSIVGDVDGPGIYPGEYYRVYSTIDGAVVVMPLMGPMAGICEAINRPELAKDPRFQALDASNLDEFQDLLAEQISKWTTEETLSAFSEHDVPVGPVIPRNEIHDHPQAKARGSVPEHDVFPVGRIRSARPAWRMKETPELLHQGAPTMGEHTDVVLAELGYLPEEIAALRHVGTVA
;
A
#
# COMPACT_ATOMS: atom_id res chain seq x y z
N MET A 1 -31.41 8.49 8.79
CA MET A 1 -30.15 8.73 9.53
C MET A 1 -29.09 9.16 8.55
N THR A 2 -28.36 10.22 8.83
CA THR A 2 -27.21 10.63 8.01
C THR A 2 -26.11 9.59 8.14
N LYS A 3 -25.67 9.03 7.01
CA LYS A 3 -24.55 8.07 6.99
C LYS A 3 -23.25 8.80 7.30
N HIS A 4 -22.44 8.22 8.17
CA HIS A 4 -21.15 8.78 8.56
C HIS A 4 -20.03 7.80 8.20
N PRO A 5 -18.83 8.29 7.83
CA PRO A 5 -17.67 7.42 7.65
C PRO A 5 -17.35 6.63 8.92
N ALA A 6 -16.69 5.48 8.75
CA ALA A 6 -16.44 4.54 9.84
C ALA A 6 -15.58 5.13 10.98
N LEU A 7 -14.59 5.96 10.63
CA LEU A 7 -13.65 6.56 11.60
C LEU A 7 -13.97 8.04 11.90
N LYS A 8 -15.23 8.46 11.71
CA LYS A 8 -15.64 9.82 12.08
C LYS A 8 -15.37 10.09 13.58
N GLY A 9 -14.63 11.16 13.85
CA GLY A 9 -14.24 11.58 15.20
C GLY A 9 -12.91 10.99 15.67
N ILE A 10 -12.29 10.10 14.93
CA ILE A 10 -10.93 9.63 15.18
C ILE A 10 -9.93 10.64 14.64
N ARG A 11 -8.97 11.07 15.48
CA ARG A 11 -7.89 11.99 15.15
C ARG A 11 -6.57 11.25 14.99
N VAL A 12 -5.90 11.45 13.86
CA VAL A 12 -4.62 10.82 13.52
C VAL A 12 -3.54 11.89 13.36
N LEU A 13 -2.47 11.78 14.12
CA LEU A 13 -1.26 12.58 13.97
C LEU A 13 -0.26 11.79 13.11
N ASP A 14 -0.04 12.25 11.89
CA ASP A 14 0.88 11.63 10.93
C ASP A 14 2.21 12.40 10.91
N VAL A 15 3.23 11.87 11.58
CA VAL A 15 4.60 12.40 11.59
C VAL A 15 5.54 11.55 10.72
N SER A 16 4.97 10.73 9.85
CA SER A 16 5.69 9.87 8.92
C SER A 16 6.04 10.58 7.61
N SER A 17 6.89 9.96 6.79
CA SER A 17 7.33 10.49 5.52
C SER A 17 7.45 9.41 4.45
N VAL A 18 7.56 9.80 3.20
CA VAL A 18 7.73 8.99 1.98
C VAL A 18 6.45 8.21 1.63
N LEU A 19 6.33 6.92 1.97
CA LEU A 19 5.23 6.10 1.46
C LEU A 19 4.51 5.31 2.54
N SER A 20 5.17 4.41 3.26
CA SER A 20 4.51 3.43 4.13
C SER A 20 3.59 4.07 5.18
N GLY A 21 4.10 4.99 5.97
CA GLY A 21 3.31 5.72 6.97
C GLY A 21 2.27 6.66 6.36
N PRO A 22 2.66 7.55 5.41
CA PRO A 22 1.71 8.45 4.78
C PRO A 22 0.55 7.75 4.09
N LEU A 23 0.79 6.62 3.40
CA LEU A 23 -0.27 5.84 2.78
C LEU A 23 -1.20 5.22 3.84
N ALA A 24 -0.67 4.69 4.93
CA ALA A 24 -1.50 4.18 6.02
C ALA A 24 -2.41 5.29 6.60
N ALA A 25 -1.84 6.47 6.88
CA ALA A 25 -2.60 7.62 7.36
C ALA A 25 -3.66 8.10 6.36
N MET A 26 -3.36 8.08 5.05
CA MET A 26 -4.32 8.41 4.00
C MET A 26 -5.48 7.39 3.93
N LEU A 27 -5.19 6.10 4.08
CA LEU A 27 -6.23 5.06 4.12
C LEU A 27 -7.18 5.25 5.31
N LEU A 28 -6.66 5.71 6.46
CA LEU A 28 -7.51 6.10 7.60
C LEU A 28 -8.34 7.36 7.30
N ALA A 29 -7.79 8.33 6.55
CA ALA A 29 -8.55 9.49 6.08
C ALA A 29 -9.68 9.08 5.11
N ASP A 30 -9.44 8.16 4.19
CA ASP A 30 -10.47 7.61 3.31
C ASP A 30 -11.61 6.93 4.11
N LEU A 31 -11.31 6.39 5.28
CA LEU A 31 -12.29 5.84 6.25
C LEU A 31 -12.97 6.92 7.11
N GLY A 32 -12.55 8.18 7.00
CA GLY A 32 -13.16 9.32 7.66
C GLY A 32 -12.47 9.83 8.93
N ALA A 33 -11.26 9.37 9.22
CA ALA A 33 -10.44 9.94 10.28
C ALA A 33 -10.00 11.37 9.91
N GLU A 34 -9.88 12.24 10.92
CA GLU A 34 -9.22 13.54 10.80
C GLU A 34 -7.72 13.34 10.91
N VAL A 35 -6.98 13.55 9.81
CA VAL A 35 -5.55 13.32 9.75
C VAL A 35 -4.80 14.65 9.67
N ILE A 36 -3.86 14.86 10.60
CA ILE A 36 -2.94 16.01 10.60
C ILE A 36 -1.54 15.49 10.26
N LYS A 37 -1.03 15.87 9.08
CA LYS A 37 0.35 15.59 8.68
C LYS A 37 1.27 16.68 9.18
N VAL A 38 2.37 16.26 9.79
CA VAL A 38 3.44 17.15 10.26
C VAL A 38 4.65 17.05 9.35
N GLU A 39 5.17 18.19 8.92
CA GLU A 39 6.41 18.28 8.16
C GLU A 39 7.31 19.37 8.80
N PRO A 40 8.62 19.14 8.91
CA PRO A 40 9.52 20.19 9.40
C PRO A 40 9.63 21.33 8.37
N PRO A 41 9.74 22.60 8.81
CA PRO A 41 10.01 23.73 7.93
C PRO A 41 11.27 23.46 7.08
N ASN A 42 11.22 23.83 5.79
CA ASN A 42 12.36 23.72 4.86
C ASN A 42 12.86 22.28 4.55
N ILE A 43 12.22 21.25 5.10
CA ILE A 43 12.50 19.84 4.80
C ILE A 43 11.17 19.15 4.44
N PRO A 44 10.64 19.41 3.23
CA PRO A 44 9.39 18.81 2.81
C PRO A 44 9.52 17.29 2.66
N ASP A 45 8.38 16.60 2.73
CA ASP A 45 8.32 15.18 2.39
C ASP A 45 8.90 14.96 0.99
N PHE A 46 9.78 13.95 0.84
CA PHE A 46 10.46 13.60 -0.41
C PHE A 46 9.47 13.49 -1.59
N THR A 47 8.27 13.01 -1.34
CA THR A 47 7.25 12.82 -2.37
C THR A 47 6.73 14.12 -2.96
N ARG A 48 6.92 15.28 -2.28
CA ARG A 48 6.58 16.60 -2.84
C ARG A 48 7.47 17.02 -4.01
N GLY A 49 8.66 16.44 -4.14
CA GLY A 49 9.62 16.72 -5.22
C GLY A 49 9.74 15.58 -6.25
N THR A 50 8.94 14.52 -6.16
CA THR A 50 9.14 13.30 -6.96
C THR A 50 7.93 13.00 -7.85
N GLY A 51 8.19 12.78 -9.13
CA GLY A 51 7.18 12.46 -10.15
C GLY A 51 6.55 13.68 -10.79
N ASP A 52 5.50 13.45 -11.59
CA ASP A 52 4.80 14.50 -12.31
C ASP A 52 4.11 15.47 -11.35
N ALA A 53 4.27 16.77 -11.59
CA ALA A 53 3.75 17.83 -10.76
C ALA A 53 2.93 18.86 -11.56
N ARG A 54 1.94 19.44 -10.91
CA ARG A 54 1.19 20.61 -11.41
C ARG A 54 0.88 21.55 -10.24
N ASN A 55 1.16 22.84 -10.44
CA ASN A 55 0.93 23.88 -9.43
C ASN A 55 1.55 23.55 -8.05
N GLY A 56 2.76 22.98 -8.04
CA GLY A 56 3.48 22.64 -6.81
C GLY A 56 3.02 21.35 -6.11
N MET A 57 2.04 20.62 -6.66
CA MET A 57 1.58 19.35 -6.15
C MET A 57 2.01 18.20 -7.06
N THR A 58 2.74 17.21 -6.52
CA THR A 58 3.08 15.99 -7.26
C THR A 58 1.95 14.97 -7.17
N ALA A 59 1.80 14.16 -8.21
CA ALA A 59 0.87 13.04 -8.19
C ALA A 59 1.23 12.01 -7.08
N TYR A 60 2.52 11.85 -6.78
CA TYR A 60 2.97 10.94 -5.73
C TYR A 60 2.51 11.42 -4.34
N PHE A 61 2.79 12.69 -4.01
CA PHE A 61 2.33 13.26 -2.74
C PHE A 61 0.80 13.20 -2.62
N TYR A 62 0.08 13.57 -3.67
CA TYR A 62 -1.38 13.51 -3.70
C TYR A 62 -1.90 12.08 -3.38
N ASN A 63 -1.36 11.07 -4.03
CA ASN A 63 -1.81 9.68 -3.89
C ASN A 63 -1.47 9.04 -2.53
N THR A 64 -0.71 9.74 -1.69
CA THR A 64 -0.34 9.27 -0.34
C THR A 64 -0.80 10.20 0.77
N ASN A 65 -1.36 11.39 0.42
CA ASN A 65 -1.70 12.41 1.40
C ASN A 65 -3.05 13.11 1.19
N ARG A 66 -3.88 12.65 0.24
CA ARG A 66 -5.23 13.20 0.10
C ARG A 66 -6.03 13.06 1.39
N GLY A 67 -6.92 14.00 1.64
CA GLY A 67 -7.79 13.99 2.81
C GLY A 67 -7.13 14.40 4.13
N LYS A 68 -5.86 14.83 4.09
CA LYS A 68 -5.14 15.31 5.28
C LYS A 68 -5.18 16.83 5.40
N ARG A 69 -5.01 17.31 6.62
CA ARG A 69 -4.57 18.67 6.95
C ARG A 69 -3.04 18.64 7.10
N ALA A 70 -2.33 19.74 6.85
CA ALA A 70 -0.88 19.82 7.02
C ALA A 70 -0.48 20.97 7.91
N ILE A 71 0.46 20.69 8.83
CA ILE A 71 1.11 21.67 9.69
C ILE A 71 2.63 21.56 9.51
N SER A 72 3.30 22.69 9.49
CA SER A 72 4.76 22.75 9.42
C SER A 72 5.36 23.10 10.78
N VAL A 73 6.07 22.14 11.41
CA VAL A 73 6.62 22.27 12.78
C VAL A 73 8.05 21.75 12.87
N ASN A 74 8.95 22.56 13.40
CA ASN A 74 10.33 22.16 13.69
C ASN A 74 10.43 21.47 15.06
N GLY A 75 10.24 20.16 15.10
CA GLY A 75 10.34 19.34 16.31
C GLY A 75 11.75 19.28 16.95
N ARG A 76 12.76 19.88 16.32
CA ARG A 76 14.11 20.00 16.94
C ARG A 76 14.20 21.17 17.93
N GLN A 77 13.27 22.11 17.87
CA GLN A 77 13.19 23.24 18.80
C GLN A 77 12.26 22.88 19.98
N PRO A 78 12.54 23.37 21.20
CA PRO A 78 11.70 23.07 22.37
C PRO A 78 10.23 23.44 22.18
N GLU A 79 9.96 24.59 21.55
CA GLU A 79 8.59 25.04 21.27
C GLU A 79 7.89 24.14 20.25
N GLY A 80 8.63 23.66 19.23
CA GLY A 80 8.11 22.70 18.26
C GLY A 80 7.80 21.34 18.91
N GLN A 81 8.65 20.87 19.83
CA GLN A 81 8.36 19.66 20.62
C GLN A 81 7.09 19.82 21.44
N ARG A 82 6.89 20.99 22.08
CA ARG A 82 5.68 21.27 22.85
C ARG A 82 4.43 21.21 21.96
N ILE A 83 4.47 21.80 20.77
CA ILE A 83 3.36 21.73 19.80
C ILE A 83 3.06 20.28 19.42
N LEU A 84 4.09 19.50 19.07
CA LEU A 84 3.93 18.09 18.70
C LEU A 84 3.35 17.26 19.85
N GLN A 85 3.77 17.55 21.07
CA GLN A 85 3.24 16.90 22.27
C GLN A 85 1.76 17.24 22.50
N GLN A 86 1.35 18.51 22.35
CA GLN A 86 -0.04 18.92 22.45
C GLN A 86 -0.92 18.25 21.39
N LEU A 87 -0.41 18.09 20.17
CA LEU A 87 -1.11 17.35 19.11
C LEU A 87 -1.26 15.86 19.48
N ALA A 88 -0.21 15.23 19.98
CA ALA A 88 -0.24 13.84 20.43
C ALA A 88 -1.20 13.60 21.61
N ASP A 89 -1.31 14.57 22.52
CA ASP A 89 -2.23 14.53 23.67
C ASP A 89 -3.71 14.53 23.24
N GLN A 90 -4.02 15.07 22.05
CA GLN A 90 -5.36 15.14 21.48
C GLN A 90 -5.62 14.08 20.41
N ALA A 91 -4.61 13.30 20.06
CA ALA A 91 -4.72 12.27 19.01
C ALA A 91 -5.26 10.94 19.57
N ASP A 92 -6.04 10.24 18.76
CA ASP A 92 -6.40 8.84 18.97
C ASP A 92 -5.31 7.90 18.50
N VAL A 93 -4.63 8.30 17.41
CA VAL A 93 -3.57 7.53 16.75
C VAL A 93 -2.41 8.47 16.43
N LEU A 94 -1.19 8.06 16.72
CA LEU A 94 0.03 8.69 16.21
C LEU A 94 0.75 7.70 15.31
N ILE A 95 1.10 8.13 14.08
CA ILE A 95 1.84 7.31 13.12
C ILE A 95 3.21 7.93 12.86
N GLN A 96 4.26 7.13 13.01
CA GLN A 96 5.62 7.53 12.67
C GLN A 96 6.39 6.39 11.97
N ASN A 97 7.35 6.73 11.11
CA ASN A 97 8.24 5.77 10.45
C ASN A 97 9.72 6.17 10.53
N MET A 98 10.09 6.80 11.62
CA MET A 98 11.48 7.15 11.91
C MET A 98 12.23 5.91 12.40
N ARG A 99 13.54 5.92 12.23
CA ARG A 99 14.39 4.88 12.84
C ARG A 99 14.17 4.81 14.35
N PRO A 100 14.34 3.64 14.98
CA PRO A 100 14.16 3.49 16.42
C PRO A 100 14.84 4.59 17.23
N GLY A 101 14.17 5.10 18.26
CA GLY A 101 14.67 6.18 19.15
C GLY A 101 14.64 7.59 18.57
N LYS A 102 14.45 7.80 17.27
CA LYS A 102 14.49 9.16 16.67
C LYS A 102 13.28 10.03 17.00
N ALA A 103 12.12 9.42 17.21
CA ALA A 103 10.90 10.15 17.60
C ALA A 103 11.06 10.85 18.96
N SER A 104 11.83 10.28 19.90
CA SER A 104 12.16 10.91 21.19
C SER A 104 12.88 12.25 21.00
N GLY A 105 13.71 12.38 19.96
CA GLY A 105 14.44 13.63 19.65
C GLY A 105 13.56 14.80 19.20
N ILE A 106 12.30 14.54 18.89
CA ILE A 106 11.29 15.57 18.54
C ILE A 106 10.16 15.64 19.59
N GLY A 107 10.36 15.06 20.77
CA GLY A 107 9.40 15.10 21.88
C GLY A 107 8.25 14.10 21.78
N LEU A 108 8.35 13.10 20.93
CA LEU A 108 7.33 12.06 20.70
C LEU A 108 7.84 10.67 21.12
N ASP A 109 8.45 10.59 22.31
CA ASP A 109 8.82 9.31 22.90
C ASP A 109 7.56 8.47 23.21
N PRO A 110 7.50 7.17 22.81
CA PRO A 110 6.31 6.34 22.98
C PRO A 110 5.83 6.27 24.42
N SER A 111 6.75 6.04 25.36
CA SER A 111 6.39 5.90 26.78
C SER A 111 5.84 7.19 27.37
N GLN A 112 6.42 8.33 27.01
CA GLN A 112 5.95 9.65 27.43
C GLN A 112 4.60 10.01 26.80
N CYS A 113 4.40 9.71 25.51
CA CYS A 113 3.13 9.94 24.83
C CYS A 113 2.00 9.11 25.48
N LEU A 114 2.22 7.82 25.73
CA LEU A 114 1.24 6.93 26.36
C LEU A 114 0.98 7.27 27.84
N GLN A 115 1.99 7.80 28.54
CA GLN A 115 1.79 8.29 29.90
C GLN A 115 0.88 9.53 29.94
N ARG A 116 1.03 10.45 28.98
CA ARG A 116 0.23 11.68 28.89
C ARG A 116 -1.15 11.45 28.32
N ASN A 117 -1.25 10.58 27.32
CA ASN A 117 -2.49 10.16 26.68
C ASN A 117 -2.62 8.63 26.73
N PRO A 118 -3.18 8.06 27.81
CA PRO A 118 -3.32 6.62 27.97
C PRO A 118 -4.26 5.96 26.94
N ALA A 119 -5.07 6.74 26.24
CA ALA A 119 -5.96 6.25 25.18
C ALA A 119 -5.31 6.24 23.78
N LEU A 120 -4.10 6.78 23.66
CA LEU A 120 -3.38 6.87 22.39
C LEU A 120 -3.00 5.48 21.85
N ILE A 121 -3.17 5.29 20.55
CA ILE A 121 -2.54 4.22 19.81
C ILE A 121 -1.28 4.79 19.17
N TYR A 122 -0.12 4.41 19.71
CA TYR A 122 1.17 4.84 19.18
C TYR A 122 1.67 3.85 18.15
N ALA A 123 1.55 4.17 16.87
CA ALA A 123 1.82 3.28 15.75
C ALA A 123 3.17 3.63 15.10
N SER A 124 4.10 2.69 15.10
CA SER A 124 5.43 2.84 14.53
C SER A 124 5.70 1.86 13.39
N ILE A 125 6.34 2.35 12.33
CA ILE A 125 6.93 1.54 11.26
C ILE A 125 8.45 1.64 11.39
N ASN A 126 9.12 0.50 11.30
CA ASN A 126 10.57 0.43 11.16
C ASN A 126 10.97 -0.63 10.12
N GLY A 127 12.26 -0.72 9.81
CA GLY A 127 12.74 -1.66 8.79
C GLY A 127 12.69 -3.12 9.23
N TYR A 128 13.34 -3.41 10.37
CA TYR A 128 13.61 -4.78 10.81
C TYR A 128 13.10 -5.09 12.23
N GLY A 129 12.29 -4.23 12.81
CA GLY A 129 11.92 -4.33 14.22
C GLY A 129 12.87 -3.54 15.12
N THR A 130 12.53 -3.46 16.41
CA THR A 130 13.31 -2.73 17.42
C THR A 130 14.41 -3.59 18.07
N VAL A 131 14.44 -4.89 17.77
CA VAL A 131 15.42 -5.84 18.29
C VAL A 131 16.06 -6.63 17.15
N GLY A 132 17.25 -7.15 17.41
CA GLY A 132 17.99 -7.98 16.45
C GLY A 132 19.16 -7.24 15.78
N PRO A 133 19.99 -7.97 15.02
CA PRO A 133 21.25 -7.45 14.50
C PRO A 133 21.08 -6.33 13.46
N MET A 134 19.91 -6.20 12.85
CA MET A 134 19.63 -5.24 11.78
C MET A 134 18.70 -4.10 12.22
N SER A 135 18.35 -3.98 13.49
CA SER A 135 17.37 -2.99 13.99
C SER A 135 17.72 -1.54 13.63
N GLU A 136 19.01 -1.20 13.52
CA GLU A 136 19.51 0.14 13.19
C GLU A 136 19.82 0.33 11.67
N GLU A 137 19.73 -0.74 10.87
CA GLU A 137 20.09 -0.67 9.46
C GLU A 137 19.10 0.18 8.66
N PRO A 138 19.61 1.00 7.72
CA PRO A 138 18.76 1.80 6.85
C PRO A 138 18.07 0.91 5.81
N VAL A 139 16.77 1.12 5.62
CA VAL A 139 15.99 0.40 4.62
C VAL A 139 15.13 1.32 3.77
N TYR A 140 14.87 0.86 2.58
CA TYR A 140 13.82 1.30 1.68
C TYR A 140 13.15 0.07 1.05
N ASP A 141 12.09 0.28 0.34
CA ASP A 141 11.27 -0.76 -0.31
C ASP A 141 12.12 -1.84 -1.00
N TYR A 142 13.04 -1.45 -1.89
CA TYR A 142 13.86 -2.39 -2.67
C TYR A 142 14.76 -3.29 -1.82
N VAL A 143 15.21 -2.80 -0.66
CA VAL A 143 16.01 -3.61 0.28
C VAL A 143 15.12 -4.68 0.90
N ILE A 144 13.92 -4.29 1.34
CA ILE A 144 12.94 -5.23 1.92
C ILE A 144 12.50 -6.26 0.88
N GLN A 145 12.23 -5.87 -0.36
CA GLN A 145 11.95 -6.84 -1.43
C GLN A 145 13.05 -7.91 -1.54
N ALA A 146 14.32 -7.49 -1.45
CA ALA A 146 15.46 -8.40 -1.58
C ALA A 146 15.58 -9.39 -0.40
N VAL A 147 15.36 -8.92 0.84
CA VAL A 147 15.59 -9.74 2.04
C VAL A 147 14.39 -10.57 2.49
N THR A 148 13.22 -10.40 1.86
CA THR A 148 11.98 -11.12 2.21
C THR A 148 11.53 -12.14 1.17
N GLY A 149 12.34 -12.38 0.12
CA GLY A 149 12.04 -13.36 -0.92
C GLY A 149 11.22 -12.82 -2.10
N ILE A 150 10.74 -11.56 -2.06
CA ILE A 150 9.96 -10.97 -3.17
C ILE A 150 10.77 -10.94 -4.46
N VAL A 151 12.07 -10.66 -4.39
CA VAL A 151 12.97 -10.67 -5.56
C VAL A 151 13.20 -12.08 -6.07
N ASP A 152 13.37 -13.05 -5.15
CA ASP A 152 13.65 -14.44 -5.54
C ASP A 152 12.44 -15.08 -6.21
N VAL A 153 11.24 -14.85 -5.73
CA VAL A 153 10.01 -15.41 -6.32
C VAL A 153 9.73 -14.89 -7.74
N GLN A 154 10.30 -13.75 -8.12
CA GLN A 154 10.21 -13.18 -9.47
C GLN A 154 11.33 -13.64 -10.41
N ARG A 155 12.14 -14.59 -9.97
CA ARG A 155 13.24 -15.12 -10.78
C ARG A 155 12.73 -15.71 -12.09
N ASP A 156 13.28 -15.27 -13.20
CA ASP A 156 13.03 -15.88 -14.50
C ASP A 156 13.57 -17.30 -14.53
N ARG A 157 12.71 -18.28 -14.81
CA ARG A 157 13.06 -19.70 -14.74
C ARG A 157 14.10 -20.10 -15.78
N ALA A 158 14.07 -19.50 -16.97
CA ALA A 158 14.95 -19.88 -18.07
C ALA A 158 16.37 -19.33 -17.89
N SER A 159 16.49 -18.06 -17.46
CA SER A 159 17.79 -17.40 -17.28
C SER A 159 18.31 -17.46 -15.84
N GLY A 160 17.45 -17.77 -14.86
CA GLY A 160 17.76 -17.67 -13.45
C GLY A 160 17.95 -16.24 -12.93
N THR A 161 17.63 -15.24 -13.74
CA THR A 161 17.80 -13.83 -13.36
C THR A 161 16.73 -13.41 -12.37
N ALA A 162 17.16 -12.91 -11.21
CA ALA A 162 16.26 -12.29 -10.23
C ALA A 162 15.98 -10.83 -10.61
N ASP A 163 14.76 -10.36 -10.35
CA ASP A 163 14.37 -8.98 -10.65
C ASP A 163 13.53 -8.38 -9.51
N LEU A 164 13.56 -7.05 -9.41
CA LEU A 164 12.73 -6.28 -8.50
C LEU A 164 11.33 -6.05 -9.11
N SER A 165 10.32 -5.99 -8.28
CA SER A 165 9.07 -5.37 -8.71
C SER A 165 9.29 -3.88 -8.96
N HIS A 166 8.98 -3.40 -10.17
CA HIS A 166 9.19 -2.00 -10.57
C HIS A 166 8.13 -1.03 -10.03
N HIS A 167 7.68 -1.28 -8.83
CA HIS A 167 6.87 -0.39 -7.99
C HIS A 167 7.24 -0.64 -6.52
N PHE A 168 6.57 -0.02 -5.56
CA PHE A 168 6.91 -0.13 -4.14
C PHE A 168 5.96 -1.09 -3.40
N PRO A 169 6.05 -2.44 -3.59
CA PRO A 169 5.16 -3.38 -2.93
C PRO A 169 5.42 -3.46 -1.43
N ALA A 170 6.69 -3.45 -1.00
CA ALA A 170 7.05 -3.63 0.39
C ALA A 170 6.51 -2.51 1.28
N ASP A 171 6.60 -1.26 0.85
CA ASP A 171 5.99 -0.11 1.53
C ASP A 171 4.47 -0.23 1.61
N LYS A 172 3.81 -0.61 0.52
CA LYS A 172 2.34 -0.72 0.46
C LYS A 172 1.81 -1.85 1.32
N ILE A 173 2.45 -3.02 1.29
CA ILE A 173 2.15 -4.14 2.17
C ILE A 173 2.24 -3.70 3.63
N THR A 174 3.33 -3.02 4.00
CA THR A 174 3.53 -2.48 5.35
C THR A 174 2.44 -1.47 5.73
N SER A 175 2.03 -0.59 4.79
CA SER A 175 0.94 0.37 5.02
C SER A 175 -0.38 -0.32 5.37
N HIS A 176 -0.74 -1.38 4.64
CA HIS A 176 -1.96 -2.14 4.90
C HIS A 176 -1.88 -2.90 6.23
N ALA A 177 -0.74 -3.52 6.53
CA ALA A 177 -0.52 -4.19 7.82
C ALA A 177 -0.65 -3.20 9.00
N LEU A 178 -0.13 -1.96 8.84
CA LEU A 178 -0.27 -0.94 9.86
C LEU A 178 -1.73 -0.49 10.05
N VAL A 179 -2.48 -0.30 8.96
CA VAL A 179 -3.91 0.04 9.04
C VAL A 179 -4.69 -1.06 9.75
N GLU A 180 -4.44 -2.33 9.41
CA GLU A 180 -5.05 -3.48 10.06
C GLU A 180 -4.77 -3.47 11.58
N ALA A 181 -3.51 -3.31 11.97
CA ALA A 181 -3.11 -3.27 13.37
C ALA A 181 -3.71 -2.06 14.13
N ILE A 182 -3.77 -0.87 13.50
CA ILE A 182 -4.42 0.32 14.08
C ILE A 182 -5.92 0.08 14.28
N LEU A 183 -6.62 -0.47 13.28
CA LEU A 183 -8.06 -0.75 13.41
C LEU A 183 -8.33 -1.78 14.49
N ALA A 184 -7.51 -2.82 14.60
CA ALA A 184 -7.58 -3.81 15.68
C ALA A 184 -7.34 -3.18 17.06
N ALA A 185 -6.35 -2.28 17.17
CA ALA A 185 -6.04 -1.57 18.41
C ALA A 185 -7.16 -0.59 18.81
N LEU A 186 -7.75 0.14 17.85
CA LEU A 186 -8.92 1.00 18.08
C LEU A 186 -10.11 0.16 18.58
N PHE A 187 -10.39 -0.96 17.95
CA PHE A 187 -11.46 -1.86 18.38
C PHE A 187 -11.20 -2.46 19.76
N ALA A 188 -9.95 -2.84 20.05
CA ALA A 188 -9.56 -3.31 21.39
C ALA A 188 -9.73 -2.22 22.46
N ARG A 189 -9.35 -0.97 22.16
CA ARG A 189 -9.54 0.19 23.02
C ARG A 189 -11.00 0.43 23.39
N GLU A 190 -11.91 0.38 22.42
CA GLU A 190 -13.35 0.53 22.64
C GLU A 190 -13.94 -0.54 23.57
N ARG A 191 -13.30 -1.70 23.65
CA ARG A 191 -13.72 -2.82 24.50
C ARG A 191 -12.97 -2.88 25.83
N HIS A 192 -11.91 -2.08 26.01
CA HIS A 192 -11.14 -2.05 27.24
C HIS A 192 -11.92 -1.28 28.31
N PRO A 193 -12.04 -1.80 29.55
CA PRO A 193 -12.79 -1.11 30.62
C PRO A 193 -12.37 0.34 30.87
N ASP A 194 -11.08 0.62 30.75
CA ASP A 194 -10.51 1.96 30.99
C ASP A 194 -10.25 2.72 29.68
N GLY A 195 -10.68 2.21 28.50
CA GLY A 195 -10.46 2.85 27.22
C GLY A 195 -8.97 3.02 26.83
N ARG A 196 -8.09 2.13 27.30
CA ARG A 196 -6.65 2.25 27.07
C ARG A 196 -6.26 1.90 25.65
N GLY A 197 -5.43 2.77 25.06
CA GLY A 197 -4.66 2.52 23.85
C GLY A 197 -3.43 1.65 24.10
N GLN A 198 -2.53 1.59 23.13
CA GLN A 198 -1.33 0.77 23.20
C GLN A 198 -0.29 1.22 22.19
N GLU A 199 0.93 0.74 22.33
CA GLU A 199 1.95 0.78 21.29
C GLU A 199 1.68 -0.32 20.26
N VAL A 200 1.79 0.05 18.97
CA VAL A 200 1.69 -0.84 17.80
C VAL A 200 2.99 -0.68 17.01
N GLU A 201 3.72 -1.76 16.87
CA GLU A 201 4.93 -1.83 16.05
C GLU A 201 4.67 -2.69 14.81
N VAL A 202 5.02 -2.18 13.63
CA VAL A 202 5.03 -2.94 12.37
C VAL A 202 6.41 -2.83 11.75
N SER A 203 7.10 -3.96 11.64
CA SER A 203 8.35 -4.06 10.90
C SER A 203 8.05 -4.31 9.42
N MET A 204 8.72 -3.58 8.52
CA MET A 204 8.59 -3.81 7.08
C MET A 204 8.99 -5.24 6.73
N HIS A 205 10.04 -5.75 7.37
CA HIS A 205 10.53 -7.12 7.16
C HIS A 205 9.45 -8.15 7.51
N GLU A 206 8.86 -8.09 8.70
CA GLU A 206 7.86 -9.05 9.15
C GLU A 206 6.54 -8.94 8.39
N ALA A 207 6.10 -7.73 8.07
CA ALA A 207 4.90 -7.52 7.25
C ALA A 207 5.03 -8.18 5.87
N ASN A 208 6.21 -8.07 5.25
CA ASN A 208 6.46 -8.67 3.95
C ASN A 208 6.70 -10.18 4.01
N LEU A 209 7.31 -10.70 5.07
CA LEU A 209 7.35 -12.15 5.31
C LEU A 209 5.95 -12.73 5.49
N ALA A 210 5.12 -12.09 6.31
CA ALA A 210 3.74 -12.54 6.53
C ALA A 210 2.91 -12.52 5.23
N TYR A 211 3.14 -11.53 4.35
CA TYR A 211 2.50 -11.44 3.05
C TYR A 211 2.94 -12.56 2.09
N MET A 212 4.24 -12.89 2.08
CA MET A 212 4.81 -13.92 1.20
C MET A 212 4.46 -15.34 1.65
N TRP A 213 4.22 -15.54 2.95
CA TRP A 213 4.16 -16.89 3.54
C TRP A 213 3.03 -17.78 3.03
N PRO A 214 1.79 -17.30 2.79
CA PRO A 214 0.66 -18.17 2.46
C PRO A 214 0.81 -19.01 1.20
N ASP A 215 1.51 -18.50 0.20
CA ASP A 215 1.67 -19.15 -1.11
C ASP A 215 3.14 -19.27 -1.55
N ALA A 216 3.88 -18.18 -1.58
CA ALA A 216 5.26 -18.19 -2.08
C ALA A 216 6.22 -19.03 -1.23
N MET A 217 5.88 -19.28 0.05
CA MET A 217 6.68 -20.07 0.97
C MET A 217 6.14 -21.50 1.18
N MET A 218 5.17 -21.96 0.37
CA MET A 218 4.53 -23.27 0.55
C MET A 218 5.53 -24.42 0.50
N GLN A 219 6.57 -24.33 -0.33
CA GLN A 219 7.63 -25.35 -0.47
C GLN A 219 8.63 -25.33 0.70
N HIS A 220 8.59 -24.31 1.56
CA HIS A 220 9.49 -24.09 2.69
C HIS A 220 8.79 -24.11 4.05
N SER A 221 7.47 -24.31 4.08
CA SER A 221 6.67 -24.26 5.30
C SER A 221 6.68 -25.58 6.08
N ILE A 222 6.85 -26.71 5.40
CA ILE A 222 6.97 -28.03 6.05
C ILE A 222 8.43 -28.29 6.39
N VAL A 223 8.71 -28.52 7.66
CA VAL A 223 10.06 -28.82 8.13
C VAL A 223 10.24 -30.35 8.17
N GLY A 224 11.25 -30.85 7.46
CA GLY A 224 11.55 -32.29 7.37
C GLY A 224 11.13 -32.88 6.02
N ASP A 225 10.94 -34.21 5.99
CA ASP A 225 10.59 -34.92 4.75
C ASP A 225 9.18 -34.58 4.28
N VAL A 226 8.97 -34.49 2.96
CA VAL A 226 7.69 -34.29 2.30
C VAL A 226 7.38 -35.48 1.39
N ASP A 227 6.11 -35.78 1.16
CA ASP A 227 5.66 -36.93 0.33
C ASP A 227 6.01 -36.77 -1.17
N GLY A 228 6.50 -35.63 -1.57
CA GLY A 228 6.97 -35.29 -2.93
C GLY A 228 7.04 -33.78 -3.15
N PRO A 229 7.77 -33.33 -4.18
CA PRO A 229 7.85 -31.93 -4.49
C PRO A 229 6.51 -31.42 -5.00
N GLY A 230 5.94 -30.42 -4.33
CA GLY A 230 4.77 -29.68 -4.82
C GLY A 230 5.14 -28.69 -5.92
N ILE A 231 4.17 -28.31 -6.75
CA ILE A 231 4.31 -27.21 -7.69
C ILE A 231 3.93 -25.91 -6.98
N TYR A 232 4.79 -24.89 -7.09
CA TYR A 232 4.39 -23.52 -6.80
C TYR A 232 3.82 -22.89 -8.08
N PRO A 233 2.50 -22.69 -8.21
CA PRO A 233 1.89 -22.22 -9.46
C PRO A 233 2.43 -20.88 -9.94
N GLY A 234 2.85 -20.00 -9.04
CA GLY A 234 3.41 -18.69 -9.36
C GLY A 234 4.67 -18.75 -10.22
N GLU A 235 5.49 -19.79 -10.07
CA GLU A 235 6.70 -20.00 -10.89
C GLU A 235 6.38 -20.24 -12.38
N TYR A 236 5.13 -20.61 -12.67
CA TYR A 236 4.67 -20.93 -14.03
C TYR A 236 3.80 -19.84 -14.64
N TYR A 237 3.70 -18.68 -13.98
CA TYR A 237 3.00 -17.55 -14.60
C TYR A 237 3.73 -17.10 -15.85
N ARG A 238 2.98 -17.01 -16.96
CA ARG A 238 3.51 -16.65 -18.25
C ARG A 238 2.62 -15.65 -18.96
N VAL A 239 3.24 -14.67 -19.60
CA VAL A 239 2.59 -13.73 -20.50
C VAL A 239 2.73 -14.28 -21.91
N TYR A 240 1.61 -14.36 -22.63
CA TYR A 240 1.55 -14.86 -24.01
C TYR A 240 1.35 -13.69 -24.96
N SER A 241 2.26 -13.55 -25.94
CA SER A 241 2.14 -12.54 -26.99
C SER A 241 1.05 -12.90 -27.99
N THR A 242 0.21 -11.93 -28.34
CA THR A 242 -0.75 -11.99 -29.42
C THR A 242 -0.25 -11.15 -30.61
N ILE A 243 -0.99 -11.07 -31.73
CA ILE A 243 -0.63 -10.23 -32.88
C ILE A 243 -0.54 -8.75 -32.51
N ASP A 244 -1.41 -8.28 -31.60
CA ASP A 244 -1.63 -6.86 -31.28
C ASP A 244 -1.43 -6.51 -29.80
N GLY A 245 -0.96 -7.46 -28.98
CA GLY A 245 -0.75 -7.24 -27.56
C GLY A 245 -0.26 -8.48 -26.81
N ALA A 246 -0.84 -8.72 -25.63
CA ALA A 246 -0.54 -9.90 -24.84
C ALA A 246 -1.70 -10.29 -23.92
N VAL A 247 -1.74 -11.56 -23.54
CA VAL A 247 -2.72 -12.10 -22.58
C VAL A 247 -2.02 -12.92 -21.51
N VAL A 248 -2.74 -13.17 -20.42
CA VAL A 248 -2.36 -14.14 -19.38
C VAL A 248 -3.44 -15.21 -19.28
N VAL A 249 -3.00 -16.47 -19.23
CA VAL A 249 -3.81 -17.65 -18.94
C VAL A 249 -2.96 -18.63 -18.16
N MET A 250 -3.56 -19.33 -17.18
CA MET A 250 -2.83 -20.28 -16.34
C MET A 250 -3.41 -21.69 -16.49
N PRO A 251 -2.72 -22.61 -17.18
CA PRO A 251 -3.24 -23.94 -17.46
C PRO A 251 -3.56 -24.78 -16.24
N LEU A 252 -2.81 -24.62 -15.15
CA LEU A 252 -3.05 -25.35 -13.90
C LEU A 252 -4.36 -24.95 -13.20
N MET A 253 -4.91 -23.78 -13.51
CA MET A 253 -6.06 -23.18 -12.81
C MET A 253 -7.35 -23.24 -13.64
N GLY A 254 -7.34 -23.91 -14.79
CA GLY A 254 -8.50 -23.96 -15.68
C GLY A 254 -8.89 -25.39 -16.08
N PRO A 255 -10.06 -25.56 -16.68
CA PRO A 255 -10.49 -26.85 -17.21
C PRO A 255 -9.65 -27.25 -18.43
N MET A 256 -8.82 -28.27 -18.29
CA MET A 256 -7.93 -28.74 -19.37
C MET A 256 -8.63 -28.94 -20.71
N ALA A 257 -9.82 -29.58 -20.69
CA ALA A 257 -10.58 -29.78 -21.90
C ALA A 257 -10.97 -28.45 -22.58
N GLY A 258 -11.46 -27.48 -21.78
CA GLY A 258 -11.80 -26.16 -22.28
C GLY A 258 -10.61 -25.39 -22.84
N ILE A 259 -9.43 -25.51 -22.20
CA ILE A 259 -8.20 -24.89 -22.70
C ILE A 259 -7.83 -25.48 -24.07
N CYS A 260 -7.86 -26.82 -24.19
CA CYS A 260 -7.53 -27.50 -25.44
C CYS A 260 -8.54 -27.18 -26.56
N GLU A 261 -9.82 -27.09 -26.22
CA GLU A 261 -10.88 -26.68 -27.17
C GLU A 261 -10.68 -25.22 -27.62
N ALA A 262 -10.40 -24.31 -26.67
CA ALA A 262 -10.16 -22.91 -26.96
C ALA A 262 -9.02 -22.70 -27.97
N ILE A 263 -7.95 -23.48 -27.89
CA ILE A 263 -6.83 -23.39 -28.84
C ILE A 263 -7.01 -24.25 -30.09
N ASN A 264 -8.20 -24.81 -30.36
CA ASN A 264 -8.51 -25.71 -31.45
C ASN A 264 -7.66 -26.98 -31.48
N ARG A 265 -7.28 -27.51 -30.32
CA ARG A 265 -6.47 -28.73 -30.16
C ARG A 265 -7.11 -29.68 -29.12
N PRO A 266 -8.39 -30.11 -29.31
CA PRO A 266 -9.11 -30.94 -28.36
C PRO A 266 -8.45 -32.29 -28.10
N GLU A 267 -7.62 -32.78 -29.03
CA GLU A 267 -6.85 -34.02 -28.86
C GLU A 267 -5.85 -33.96 -27.71
N LEU A 268 -5.33 -32.77 -27.37
CA LEU A 268 -4.36 -32.62 -26.30
C LEU A 268 -4.97 -32.96 -24.92
N ALA A 269 -6.27 -32.76 -24.73
CA ALA A 269 -6.95 -33.15 -23.49
C ALA A 269 -6.95 -34.67 -23.27
N LYS A 270 -6.70 -35.47 -24.30
CA LYS A 270 -6.61 -36.93 -24.23
C LYS A 270 -5.17 -37.44 -24.33
N ASP A 271 -4.20 -36.56 -24.56
CA ASP A 271 -2.80 -36.90 -24.65
C ASP A 271 -2.30 -37.34 -23.26
N PRO A 272 -1.72 -38.55 -23.10
CA PRO A 272 -1.23 -39.02 -21.82
C PRO A 272 -0.22 -38.08 -21.16
N ARG A 273 0.49 -37.26 -21.94
CA ARG A 273 1.46 -36.29 -21.43
C ARG A 273 0.79 -35.16 -20.62
N PHE A 274 -0.46 -34.80 -20.96
CA PHE A 274 -1.13 -33.64 -20.41
C PHE A 274 -2.37 -33.97 -19.58
N GLN A 275 -2.63 -35.25 -19.29
CA GLN A 275 -3.74 -35.64 -18.42
C GLN A 275 -3.59 -35.14 -16.98
N ALA A 276 -2.36 -34.96 -16.52
CA ALA A 276 -2.01 -34.26 -15.30
C ALA A 276 -0.82 -33.35 -15.58
N LEU A 277 -1.00 -32.05 -15.39
CA LEU A 277 0.08 -31.10 -15.53
C LEU A 277 0.92 -31.06 -14.26
N ASP A 278 2.20 -31.19 -14.42
CA ASP A 278 3.22 -31.08 -13.38
C ASP A 278 4.48 -30.36 -13.89
N ALA A 279 5.49 -30.25 -13.07
CA ALA A 279 6.73 -29.55 -13.41
C ALA A 279 7.45 -30.11 -14.65
N SER A 280 7.19 -31.38 -15.04
CA SER A 280 7.88 -32.04 -16.15
C SER A 280 7.25 -31.77 -17.54
N ASN A 281 5.96 -31.41 -17.57
CA ASN A 281 5.20 -31.30 -18.83
C ASN A 281 4.52 -29.92 -19.01
N LEU A 282 4.44 -29.11 -17.98
CA LEU A 282 3.74 -27.81 -18.02
C LEU A 282 4.40 -26.82 -18.99
N ASP A 283 5.72 -26.78 -19.04
CA ASP A 283 6.43 -25.88 -19.98
C ASP A 283 6.12 -26.26 -21.45
N GLU A 284 6.12 -27.57 -21.77
CA GLU A 284 5.75 -28.06 -23.12
C GLU A 284 4.32 -27.66 -23.46
N PHE A 285 3.39 -27.80 -22.52
CA PHE A 285 2.00 -27.40 -22.74
C PHE A 285 1.86 -25.87 -22.91
N GLN A 286 2.58 -25.09 -22.13
CA GLN A 286 2.61 -23.63 -22.27
C GLN A 286 3.23 -23.17 -23.60
N ASP A 287 4.19 -23.92 -24.14
CA ASP A 287 4.76 -23.61 -25.47
C ASP A 287 3.73 -23.88 -26.60
N LEU A 288 2.92 -24.93 -26.50
CA LEU A 288 1.80 -25.16 -27.40
C LEU A 288 0.74 -24.04 -27.33
N LEU A 289 0.45 -23.55 -26.12
CA LEU A 289 -0.42 -22.38 -25.94
C LEU A 289 0.18 -21.14 -26.61
N ALA A 290 1.46 -20.87 -26.35
CA ALA A 290 2.16 -19.72 -26.92
C ALA A 290 2.17 -19.74 -28.45
N GLU A 291 2.45 -20.90 -29.05
CA GLU A 291 2.41 -21.08 -30.50
C GLU A 291 1.04 -20.74 -31.09
N GLN A 292 -0.04 -21.18 -30.46
CA GLN A 292 -1.39 -20.93 -30.98
C GLN A 292 -1.84 -19.48 -30.70
N ILE A 293 -1.64 -18.96 -29.51
CA ILE A 293 -2.04 -17.60 -29.14
C ILE A 293 -1.31 -16.55 -29.98
N SER A 294 -0.05 -16.78 -30.35
CA SER A 294 0.72 -15.87 -31.21
C SER A 294 0.14 -15.64 -32.62
N LYS A 295 -0.78 -16.50 -33.04
CA LYS A 295 -1.44 -16.40 -34.34
C LYS A 295 -2.74 -15.59 -34.29
N TRP A 296 -3.20 -15.20 -33.10
CA TRP A 296 -4.47 -14.54 -32.89
C TRP A 296 -4.28 -13.12 -32.35
N THR A 297 -5.30 -12.30 -32.56
CA THR A 297 -5.42 -11.02 -31.86
C THR A 297 -5.77 -11.25 -30.39
N THR A 298 -5.59 -10.21 -29.57
CA THR A 298 -6.01 -10.23 -28.17
C THR A 298 -7.51 -10.53 -28.05
N GLU A 299 -8.35 -9.90 -28.87
CA GLU A 299 -9.80 -10.10 -28.86
C GLU A 299 -10.20 -11.53 -29.23
N GLU A 300 -9.63 -12.09 -30.29
CA GLU A 300 -9.85 -13.49 -30.70
C GLU A 300 -9.46 -14.46 -29.57
N THR A 301 -8.33 -14.22 -28.91
CA THR A 301 -7.86 -15.03 -27.80
C THR A 301 -8.84 -14.96 -26.63
N LEU A 302 -9.24 -13.76 -26.22
CA LEU A 302 -10.18 -13.58 -25.11
C LEU A 302 -11.51 -14.27 -25.39
N SER A 303 -12.04 -14.13 -26.61
CA SER A 303 -13.31 -14.79 -27.03
C SER A 303 -13.19 -16.31 -26.94
N ALA A 304 -12.18 -16.89 -27.57
CA ALA A 304 -11.97 -18.33 -27.62
C ALA A 304 -11.88 -18.96 -26.24
N PHE A 305 -11.11 -18.35 -25.33
CA PHE A 305 -10.95 -18.87 -23.96
C PHE A 305 -12.20 -18.66 -23.11
N SER A 306 -12.89 -17.50 -23.27
CA SER A 306 -14.12 -17.22 -22.54
C SER A 306 -15.28 -18.14 -22.92
N GLU A 307 -15.40 -18.53 -24.20
CA GLU A 307 -16.41 -19.47 -24.70
C GLU A 307 -16.30 -20.86 -24.06
N HIS A 308 -15.12 -21.20 -23.56
CA HIS A 308 -14.83 -22.48 -22.89
C HIS A 308 -14.68 -22.35 -21.37
N ASP A 309 -15.13 -21.22 -20.76
CA ASP A 309 -15.07 -20.94 -19.32
C ASP A 309 -13.65 -21.01 -18.74
N VAL A 310 -12.65 -20.60 -19.55
CA VAL A 310 -11.24 -20.55 -19.15
C VAL A 310 -10.88 -19.12 -18.72
N PRO A 311 -10.37 -18.94 -17.49
CA PRO A 311 -9.90 -17.62 -17.04
C PRO A 311 -8.77 -17.08 -17.93
N VAL A 312 -8.98 -15.94 -18.56
CA VAL A 312 -8.04 -15.26 -19.42
C VAL A 312 -8.16 -13.75 -19.23
N GLY A 313 -7.06 -13.03 -19.31
CA GLY A 313 -7.06 -11.58 -19.19
C GLY A 313 -6.05 -10.91 -20.12
N PRO A 314 -6.38 -9.73 -20.69
CA PRO A 314 -5.44 -8.96 -21.50
C PRO A 314 -4.43 -8.24 -20.60
N VAL A 315 -3.21 -8.06 -21.08
CA VAL A 315 -2.22 -7.18 -20.45
C VAL A 315 -2.54 -5.74 -20.82
N ILE A 316 -3.05 -4.99 -19.88
CA ILE A 316 -3.46 -3.59 -20.08
C ILE A 316 -2.27 -2.64 -19.82
N PRO A 317 -1.89 -1.77 -20.77
CA PRO A 317 -0.93 -0.71 -20.53
C PRO A 317 -1.37 0.23 -19.40
N ARG A 318 -0.43 0.67 -18.53
CA ARG A 318 -0.77 1.49 -17.35
C ARG A 318 -1.52 2.77 -17.67
N ASN A 319 -1.25 3.39 -18.81
CA ASN A 319 -1.93 4.60 -19.29
C ASN A 319 -3.36 4.34 -19.77
N GLU A 320 -3.79 3.09 -19.92
CA GLU A 320 -5.13 2.69 -20.40
C GLU A 320 -6.00 2.05 -19.32
N ILE A 321 -5.46 1.77 -18.12
CA ILE A 321 -6.19 1.11 -17.03
C ILE A 321 -7.51 1.83 -16.71
N HIS A 322 -7.53 3.18 -16.76
CA HIS A 322 -8.73 3.98 -16.48
C HIS A 322 -9.82 3.84 -17.55
N ASP A 323 -9.45 3.38 -18.75
CA ASP A 323 -10.38 3.15 -19.86
C ASP A 323 -10.95 1.72 -19.87
N HIS A 324 -10.38 0.83 -19.05
CA HIS A 324 -10.88 -0.54 -18.94
C HIS A 324 -12.39 -0.57 -18.60
N PRO A 325 -13.22 -1.34 -19.34
CA PRO A 325 -14.68 -1.34 -19.16
C PRO A 325 -15.14 -1.57 -17.71
N GLN A 326 -14.49 -2.49 -17.02
CA GLN A 326 -14.81 -2.76 -15.61
C GLN A 326 -14.43 -1.61 -14.69
N ALA A 327 -13.31 -0.93 -14.94
CA ALA A 327 -12.90 0.25 -14.18
C ALA A 327 -13.90 1.39 -14.35
N LYS A 328 -14.37 1.63 -15.58
CA LYS A 328 -15.43 2.62 -15.88
C LYS A 328 -16.76 2.25 -15.24
N ALA A 329 -17.23 1.02 -15.43
CA ALA A 329 -18.50 0.55 -14.88
C ALA A 329 -18.54 0.63 -13.34
N ARG A 330 -17.41 0.40 -12.68
CA ARG A 330 -17.27 0.49 -11.23
C ARG A 330 -16.92 1.88 -10.72
N GLY A 331 -16.51 2.81 -11.60
CA GLY A 331 -15.95 4.10 -11.20
C GLY A 331 -14.72 3.91 -10.32
N SER A 332 -13.83 2.97 -10.68
CA SER A 332 -12.68 2.57 -9.85
C SER A 332 -11.58 3.62 -9.84
N VAL A 333 -11.47 4.41 -10.91
CA VAL A 333 -10.46 5.45 -11.10
C VAL A 333 -11.16 6.73 -11.54
N PRO A 334 -11.89 7.42 -10.63
CA PRO A 334 -12.60 8.63 -10.96
C PRO A 334 -11.65 9.79 -11.25
N GLU A 335 -12.13 10.71 -12.09
CA GLU A 335 -11.53 12.04 -12.25
C GLU A 335 -12.29 13.07 -11.42
N HIS A 336 -11.55 13.99 -10.82
CA HIS A 336 -12.13 15.09 -10.05
C HIS A 336 -11.18 16.29 -10.03
N ASP A 337 -11.74 17.46 -9.75
CA ASP A 337 -10.98 18.69 -9.65
C ASP A 337 -10.64 18.96 -8.18
N VAL A 338 -9.33 19.11 -7.89
CA VAL A 338 -8.82 19.43 -6.56
C VAL A 338 -7.81 20.57 -6.60
N PHE A 339 -7.88 21.47 -5.64
CA PHE A 339 -6.85 22.52 -5.48
C PHE A 339 -5.58 21.92 -4.85
N PRO A 340 -4.36 22.36 -5.26
CA PRO A 340 -4.07 23.29 -6.34
C PRO A 340 -3.88 22.62 -7.71
N VAL A 341 -3.90 21.28 -7.78
CA VAL A 341 -3.49 20.50 -8.94
C VAL A 341 -4.47 20.62 -10.12
N GLY A 342 -5.74 20.95 -9.85
CA GLY A 342 -6.81 20.93 -10.83
C GLY A 342 -7.31 19.50 -11.09
N ARG A 343 -7.60 19.17 -12.35
CA ARG A 343 -8.13 17.84 -12.69
C ARG A 343 -7.10 16.75 -12.49
N ILE A 344 -7.43 15.78 -11.65
CA ILE A 344 -6.60 14.64 -11.28
C ILE A 344 -7.41 13.35 -11.33
N ARG A 345 -6.72 12.25 -11.49
CA ARG A 345 -7.25 10.91 -11.51
C ARG A 345 -6.59 10.11 -10.39
N SER A 346 -7.37 9.39 -9.60
CA SER A 346 -6.84 8.53 -8.54
C SER A 346 -7.74 7.32 -8.31
N ALA A 347 -7.12 6.20 -7.92
CA ALA A 347 -7.89 5.04 -7.53
C ALA A 347 -8.66 5.32 -6.22
N ARG A 348 -9.92 4.90 -6.18
CA ARG A 348 -10.71 4.90 -4.95
C ARG A 348 -10.29 3.74 -4.04
N PRO A 349 -10.66 3.76 -2.73
CA PRO A 349 -10.50 2.61 -1.86
C PRO A 349 -11.14 1.34 -2.43
N ALA A 350 -10.54 0.19 -2.19
CA ALA A 350 -11.00 -1.09 -2.73
C ALA A 350 -12.34 -1.54 -2.15
N TRP A 351 -12.67 -1.10 -0.94
CA TRP A 351 -13.92 -1.43 -0.25
C TRP A 351 -15.07 -0.48 -0.59
N ARG A 352 -16.29 -0.97 -0.40
CA ARG A 352 -17.54 -0.20 -0.49
C ARG A 352 -18.43 -0.59 0.69
N MET A 353 -18.54 0.28 1.67
CA MET A 353 -19.40 0.09 2.83
C MET A 353 -20.70 0.86 2.66
N LYS A 354 -21.84 0.16 2.72
CA LYS A 354 -23.15 0.77 2.45
C LYS A 354 -23.60 1.76 3.52
N GLU A 355 -23.26 1.49 4.78
CA GLU A 355 -23.72 2.31 5.92
C GLU A 355 -22.68 3.34 6.38
N THR A 356 -21.39 3.07 6.14
CA THR A 356 -20.26 3.93 6.49
C THR A 356 -19.41 4.20 5.26
N PRO A 357 -19.89 5.02 4.30
CA PRO A 357 -19.22 5.21 3.03
C PRO A 357 -17.86 5.87 3.20
N GLU A 358 -16.95 5.55 2.29
CA GLU A 358 -15.65 6.20 2.17
C GLU A 358 -15.77 7.68 1.79
N LEU A 359 -14.77 8.47 2.19
CA LEU A 359 -14.62 9.86 1.73
C LEU A 359 -13.82 9.89 0.42
N LEU A 360 -14.44 10.41 -0.63
CA LEU A 360 -13.82 10.56 -1.94
C LEU A 360 -13.62 12.05 -2.28
N HIS A 361 -12.77 12.30 -3.26
CA HIS A 361 -12.59 13.65 -3.86
C HIS A 361 -11.96 14.69 -2.92
N GLN A 362 -11.19 14.26 -1.95
CA GLN A 362 -10.45 15.18 -1.08
C GLN A 362 -9.12 15.58 -1.72
N GLY A 363 -8.74 16.84 -1.56
CA GLY A 363 -7.43 17.34 -1.93
C GLY A 363 -6.33 16.81 -1.03
N ALA A 364 -5.08 16.94 -1.46
CA ALA A 364 -3.91 16.83 -0.59
C ALA A 364 -3.44 18.24 -0.21
N PRO A 365 -2.99 18.47 1.03
CA PRO A 365 -2.63 19.80 1.47
C PRO A 365 -1.29 20.27 0.88
N THR A 366 -1.15 21.58 0.65
CA THR A 366 0.15 22.19 0.47
C THR A 366 0.92 22.18 1.80
N MET A 367 2.24 22.39 1.75
CA MET A 367 3.06 22.36 2.96
C MET A 367 2.63 23.47 3.93
N GLY A 368 2.34 23.10 5.19
CA GLY A 368 1.94 24.05 6.23
C GLY A 368 0.58 24.73 6.02
N GLU A 369 -0.22 24.32 5.06
CA GLU A 369 -1.49 24.95 4.68
C GLU A 369 -2.42 25.23 5.87
N HIS A 370 -2.38 24.37 6.86
CA HIS A 370 -3.30 24.45 8.00
C HIS A 370 -2.59 24.84 9.31
N THR A 371 -1.32 25.32 9.24
CA THR A 371 -0.53 25.64 10.42
C THR A 371 -1.26 26.58 11.38
N ASP A 372 -1.76 27.72 10.89
CA ASP A 372 -2.42 28.71 11.71
C ASP A 372 -3.71 28.20 12.33
N VAL A 373 -4.51 27.50 11.55
CA VAL A 373 -5.80 26.96 12.01
C VAL A 373 -5.59 25.90 13.08
N VAL A 374 -4.63 24.98 12.87
CA VAL A 374 -4.32 23.91 13.84
C VAL A 374 -3.74 24.48 15.13
N LEU A 375 -2.86 25.50 15.04
CA LEU A 375 -2.32 26.16 16.24
C LEU A 375 -3.41 26.94 17.00
N ALA A 376 -4.32 27.59 16.30
CA ALA A 376 -5.47 28.25 16.94
C ALA A 376 -6.39 27.24 17.67
N GLU A 377 -6.62 26.05 17.07
CA GLU A 377 -7.35 24.94 17.72
C GLU A 377 -6.63 24.44 18.99
N LEU A 378 -5.30 24.54 19.05
CA LEU A 378 -4.50 24.26 20.26
C LEU A 378 -4.50 25.39 21.28
N GLY A 379 -5.11 26.56 20.98
CA GLY A 379 -5.25 27.69 21.86
C GLY A 379 -4.17 28.76 21.71
N TYR A 380 -3.32 28.71 20.68
CA TYR A 380 -2.32 29.74 20.40
C TYR A 380 -3.00 30.99 19.85
N LEU A 381 -2.58 32.16 20.36
CA LEU A 381 -3.05 33.47 19.84
C LEU A 381 -2.32 33.82 18.53
N PRO A 382 -2.93 34.66 17.67
CA PRO A 382 -2.31 35.08 16.40
C PRO A 382 -0.89 35.66 16.56
N GLU A 383 -0.65 36.44 17.61
CA GLU A 383 0.65 37.01 17.93
C GLU A 383 1.69 35.95 18.34
N GLU A 384 1.26 34.91 19.04
CA GLU A 384 2.13 33.77 19.39
C GLU A 384 2.51 32.97 18.15
N ILE A 385 1.53 32.72 17.25
CA ILE A 385 1.76 32.05 15.96
C ILE A 385 2.75 32.85 15.11
N ALA A 386 2.59 34.16 15.05
CA ALA A 386 3.51 35.05 14.34
C ALA A 386 4.93 35.02 14.92
N ALA A 387 5.06 34.99 16.24
CA ALA A 387 6.35 34.84 16.93
C ALA A 387 7.02 33.51 16.63
N LEU A 388 6.28 32.39 16.66
CA LEU A 388 6.77 31.05 16.31
C LEU A 388 7.25 30.98 14.85
N ARG A 389 6.54 31.64 13.95
CA ARG A 389 6.90 31.74 12.53
C ARG A 389 8.17 32.58 12.36
N HIS A 390 8.31 33.69 13.08
CA HIS A 390 9.49 34.55 13.02
C HIS A 390 10.77 33.82 13.42
N VAL A 391 10.71 32.94 14.43
CA VAL A 391 11.87 32.15 14.88
C VAL A 391 12.03 30.81 14.15
N GLY A 392 11.20 30.54 13.14
CA GLY A 392 11.29 29.34 12.32
C GLY A 392 10.89 28.04 13.03
N THR A 393 10.09 28.14 14.09
CA THR A 393 9.49 26.97 14.74
C THR A 393 8.36 26.40 13.89
N VAL A 394 7.60 27.26 13.23
CA VAL A 394 6.53 26.87 12.27
C VAL A 394 6.67 27.63 10.96
N ALA A 395 6.02 27.15 9.89
CA ALA A 395 5.96 27.82 8.60
C ALA A 395 4.53 27.87 8.07
#